data_5bb0172134861a3293b24bd1ae146451
#
_entry.id   5bb0172134861a3293b24bd1ae146451
#
_cell.length_a   1.000
_cell.length_b   1.000
_cell.length_c   1.000
_cell.angle_alpha   90.00
_cell.angle_beta   90.00
_cell.angle_gamma   90.00
#
_symmetry.space_group_name_H-M   'P 1'
#
loop_
_entity.id
_entity.type
_entity.pdbx_description
1 polymer ?
#
loop_
_entity_poly.entity_id
_entity_poly.type
_entity_poly.pdbx_seq_one_letter_code
_entity_poly.pdbx_strand_id
1 'polypeptide(L)'
;MQFLDDDPLIAKKDFGVQAALDAYFEELSGVLAALPREKIAAAVKICDETRRKNRTVYLCGNGGSAAAATHFAADLSKVAYVPGCARFRTCVLSDNTSTLTAYSNDESYDRAFRGQMEGLATRSDLLIGISTSGISASVVEAFAFA
;
A
#
# COMPACT_ATOMS: atom_id res chain seq x y z
N MET A 1 4.03 31.73 -2.96
CA MET A 1 3.35 31.44 -4.23
C MET A 1 4.23 31.75 -5.42
N GLN A 2 5.55 31.77 -5.24
CA GLN A 2 6.57 32.14 -6.23
C GLN A 2 7.49 30.96 -6.64
N PHE A 3 7.19 29.75 -6.15
CA PHE A 3 8.00 28.54 -6.39
C PHE A 3 7.54 27.67 -7.55
N LEU A 4 6.45 28.01 -8.24
CA LEU A 4 5.90 27.22 -9.34
C LEU A 4 6.20 27.78 -10.73
N ASP A 5 6.68 29.05 -10.82
CA ASP A 5 6.89 29.69 -12.11
C ASP A 5 8.23 29.33 -12.77
N ASP A 6 9.16 28.71 -12.06
CA ASP A 6 10.51 28.38 -12.55
C ASP A 6 10.72 26.90 -12.91
N ASP A 7 9.68 26.05 -12.84
CA ASP A 7 9.81 24.65 -13.25
C ASP A 7 9.80 24.54 -14.78
N PRO A 8 10.91 24.11 -15.42
CA PRO A 8 11.01 24.00 -16.86
C PRO A 8 10.03 22.99 -17.48
N LEU A 9 9.38 22.15 -16.66
CA LEU A 9 8.31 21.24 -17.07
C LEU A 9 6.96 21.97 -17.19
N ILE A 10 6.77 23.06 -16.40
CA ILE A 10 5.55 23.88 -16.43
C ILE A 10 5.64 24.95 -17.53
N ALA A 11 6.85 25.46 -17.80
CA ALA A 11 7.09 26.57 -18.73
C ALA A 11 6.99 26.19 -20.22
N LYS A 12 6.76 24.94 -20.61
CA LYS A 12 6.87 24.49 -22.03
C LYS A 12 5.64 23.98 -22.73
N LYS A 13 4.46 23.95 -22.10
CA LYS A 13 3.20 23.68 -22.81
C LYS A 13 2.07 24.43 -22.13
N ASP A 14 1.54 25.41 -22.84
CA ASP A 14 0.25 26.00 -22.54
C ASP A 14 -0.86 24.94 -22.80
N PHE A 15 -0.81 23.85 -22.01
CA PHE A 15 -1.92 22.93 -21.93
C PHE A 15 -2.96 23.62 -21.07
N GLY A 16 -4.01 24.15 -21.71
CA GLY A 16 -5.17 24.56 -20.96
C GLY A 16 -5.55 23.46 -19.96
N VAL A 17 -5.94 23.84 -18.75
CA VAL A 17 -6.27 22.89 -17.66
C VAL A 17 -7.20 21.78 -18.16
N GLN A 18 -8.14 22.11 -19.07
CA GLN A 18 -9.07 21.14 -19.64
C GLN A 18 -8.34 20.04 -20.45
N ALA A 19 -7.40 20.41 -21.31
CA ALA A 19 -6.65 19.44 -22.10
C ALA A 19 -5.76 18.53 -21.21
N ALA A 20 -5.21 19.06 -20.11
CA ALA A 20 -4.45 18.28 -19.15
C ALA A 20 -5.35 17.27 -18.41
N LEU A 21 -6.57 17.68 -18.03
CA LEU A 21 -7.54 16.80 -17.40
C LEU A 21 -8.01 15.69 -18.34
N ASP A 22 -8.31 16.03 -19.59
CA ASP A 22 -8.77 15.06 -20.59
C ASP A 22 -7.69 14.00 -20.84
N ALA A 23 -6.43 14.43 -21.00
CA ALA A 23 -5.29 13.53 -21.18
C ALA A 23 -5.08 12.61 -19.94
N TYR A 24 -5.22 13.16 -18.73
CA TYR A 24 -5.12 12.38 -17.50
C TYR A 24 -6.21 11.32 -17.38
N PHE A 25 -7.46 11.68 -17.69
CA PHE A 25 -8.57 10.73 -17.62
C PHE A 25 -8.49 9.65 -18.69
N GLU A 26 -7.97 9.97 -19.87
CA GLU A 26 -7.71 8.98 -20.92
C GLU A 26 -6.63 7.98 -20.47
N GLU A 27 -5.51 8.46 -19.95
CA GLU A 27 -4.44 7.62 -19.41
C GLU A 27 -4.95 6.73 -18.25
N LEU A 28 -5.67 7.30 -17.29
CA LEU A 28 -6.24 6.57 -16.17
C LEU A 28 -7.20 5.46 -16.64
N SER A 29 -8.04 5.75 -17.60
CA SER A 29 -8.97 4.79 -18.20
C SER A 29 -8.22 3.64 -18.88
N GLY A 30 -7.13 3.95 -19.58
CA GLY A 30 -6.23 2.96 -20.18
C GLY A 30 -5.58 2.05 -19.14
N VAL A 31 -5.07 2.62 -18.05
CA VAL A 31 -4.47 1.85 -16.93
C VAL A 31 -5.51 0.92 -16.30
N LEU A 32 -6.73 1.42 -16.04
CA LEU A 32 -7.81 0.61 -15.44
C LEU A 32 -8.24 -0.55 -16.37
N ALA A 33 -8.28 -0.31 -17.66
CA ALA A 33 -8.62 -1.35 -18.65
C ALA A 33 -7.55 -2.44 -18.73
N ALA A 34 -6.28 -2.08 -18.54
CA ALA A 34 -5.13 -2.98 -18.60
C ALA A 34 -4.86 -3.76 -17.30
N LEU A 35 -5.62 -3.52 -16.22
CA LEU A 35 -5.42 -4.21 -14.95
C LEU A 35 -5.57 -5.74 -15.11
N PRO A 36 -4.64 -6.53 -14.52
CA PRO A 36 -4.63 -7.98 -14.62
C PRO A 36 -5.71 -8.60 -13.71
N ARG A 37 -6.94 -8.68 -14.21
CA ARG A 37 -8.12 -9.12 -13.44
C ARG A 37 -7.95 -10.46 -12.77
N GLU A 38 -7.24 -11.40 -13.40
CA GLU A 38 -6.96 -12.72 -12.82
C GLU A 38 -6.06 -12.64 -11.59
N LYS A 39 -5.04 -11.76 -11.62
CA LYS A 39 -4.16 -11.53 -10.45
C LYS A 39 -4.92 -10.87 -9.31
N ILE A 40 -5.81 -9.92 -9.63
CA ILE A 40 -6.68 -9.29 -8.63
C ILE A 40 -7.60 -10.34 -8.00
N ALA A 41 -8.24 -11.18 -8.80
CA ALA A 41 -9.10 -12.26 -8.29
C ALA A 41 -8.32 -13.25 -7.41
N ALA A 42 -7.08 -13.57 -7.77
CA ALA A 42 -6.21 -14.42 -6.95
C ALA A 42 -5.88 -13.76 -5.61
N ALA A 43 -5.55 -12.46 -5.61
CA ALA A 43 -5.29 -11.70 -4.38
C ALA A 43 -6.52 -11.68 -3.45
N VAL A 44 -7.72 -11.46 -4.00
CA VAL A 44 -8.98 -11.52 -3.24
C VAL A 44 -9.17 -12.88 -2.58
N LYS A 45 -8.91 -13.98 -3.31
CA LYS A 45 -9.01 -15.34 -2.74
C LYS A 45 -8.03 -15.55 -1.58
N ILE A 46 -6.78 -15.12 -1.72
CA ILE A 46 -5.77 -15.22 -0.66
C ILE A 46 -6.20 -14.43 0.57
N CYS A 47 -6.73 -13.21 0.40
CA CYS A 47 -7.27 -12.41 1.50
C CYS A 47 -8.43 -13.15 2.21
N ASP A 48 -9.40 -13.70 1.47
CA ASP A 48 -10.54 -14.41 2.06
C ASP A 48 -10.10 -15.69 2.80
N GLU A 49 -9.13 -16.42 2.27
CA GLU A 49 -8.57 -17.60 2.96
C GLU A 49 -7.87 -17.20 4.27
N THR A 50 -7.10 -16.09 4.26
CA THR A 50 -6.44 -15.56 5.45
C THR A 50 -7.47 -15.21 6.52
N ARG A 51 -8.56 -14.54 6.13
CA ARG A 51 -9.69 -14.21 7.01
C ARG A 51 -10.33 -15.46 7.60
N ARG A 52 -10.67 -16.45 6.76
CA ARG A 52 -11.31 -17.73 7.18
C ARG A 52 -10.45 -18.51 8.16
N LYS A 53 -9.14 -18.44 8.01
CA LYS A 53 -8.17 -19.08 8.92
C LYS A 53 -7.90 -18.24 10.19
N ASN A 54 -8.61 -17.11 10.38
CA ASN A 54 -8.42 -16.16 11.48
C ASN A 54 -6.97 -15.68 11.60
N ARG A 55 -6.32 -15.45 10.46
CA ARG A 55 -4.95 -14.95 10.34
C ARG A 55 -4.93 -13.46 10.12
N THR A 56 -3.77 -12.84 10.32
CA THR A 56 -3.59 -11.41 10.21
C THR A 56 -3.16 -11.03 8.79
N VAL A 57 -3.72 -9.96 8.27
CA VAL A 57 -3.24 -9.26 7.07
C VAL A 57 -2.39 -8.09 7.53
N TYR A 58 -1.09 -8.18 7.31
CA TYR A 58 -0.16 -7.08 7.50
C TYR A 58 -0.14 -6.20 6.26
N LEU A 59 -0.10 -4.89 6.46
CA LEU A 59 -0.02 -3.93 5.36
C LEU A 59 1.15 -2.99 5.59
N CYS A 60 1.86 -2.64 4.53
CA CYS A 60 2.94 -1.65 4.60
C CYS A 60 3.03 -0.82 3.33
N GLY A 61 3.63 0.34 3.45
CA GLY A 61 3.92 1.27 2.38
C GLY A 61 4.57 2.54 2.93
N ASN A 62 5.09 3.39 2.06
CA ASN A 62 5.75 4.63 2.43
C ASN A 62 4.94 5.84 1.96
N GLY A 63 4.92 6.94 2.71
CA GLY A 63 4.26 8.16 2.31
C GLY A 63 2.79 7.96 1.93
N GLY A 64 2.39 8.34 0.71
CA GLY A 64 1.04 8.13 0.20
C GLY A 64 0.63 6.67 0.15
N SER A 65 1.58 5.76 -0.10
CA SER A 65 1.32 4.31 -0.06
C SER A 65 1.06 3.81 1.37
N ALA A 66 1.63 4.44 2.41
CA ALA A 66 1.28 4.17 3.80
C ALA A 66 -0.18 4.58 4.09
N ALA A 67 -0.58 5.77 3.65
CA ALA A 67 -1.96 6.22 3.77
C ALA A 67 -2.95 5.29 3.06
N ALA A 68 -2.60 4.81 1.86
CA ALA A 68 -3.39 3.82 1.13
C ALA A 68 -3.47 2.48 1.88
N ALA A 69 -2.37 2.02 2.51
CA ALA A 69 -2.34 0.81 3.33
C ALA A 69 -3.27 0.93 4.55
N THR A 70 -3.24 2.07 5.25
CA THR A 70 -4.11 2.35 6.39
C THR A 70 -5.58 2.37 5.98
N HIS A 71 -5.92 3.06 4.88
CA HIS A 71 -7.28 3.08 4.36
C HIS A 71 -7.75 1.68 3.97
N PHE A 72 -6.93 0.92 3.26
CA PHE A 72 -7.26 -0.44 2.85
C PHE A 72 -7.47 -1.37 4.06
N ALA A 73 -6.67 -1.24 5.13
CA ALA A 73 -6.86 -1.98 6.37
C ALA A 73 -8.22 -1.67 7.03
N ALA A 74 -8.62 -0.40 7.04
CA ALA A 74 -9.92 0.04 7.54
C ALA A 74 -11.07 -0.56 6.70
N ASP A 75 -10.96 -0.55 5.37
CA ASP A 75 -11.96 -1.15 4.49
C ASP A 75 -12.07 -2.66 4.70
N LEU A 76 -10.97 -3.37 4.80
CA LEU A 76 -10.99 -4.81 5.09
C LEU A 76 -11.66 -5.11 6.43
N SER A 77 -11.30 -4.38 7.49
CA SER A 77 -11.77 -4.68 8.85
C SER A 77 -13.22 -4.26 9.09
N LYS A 78 -13.70 -3.21 8.41
CA LYS A 78 -15.02 -2.60 8.61
C LYS A 78 -15.95 -2.77 7.42
N VAL A 79 -15.53 -2.33 6.22
CA VAL A 79 -16.41 -2.25 5.04
C VAL A 79 -16.65 -3.63 4.44
N ALA A 80 -15.63 -4.48 4.36
CA ALA A 80 -15.72 -5.83 3.82
C ALA A 80 -16.41 -6.85 4.75
N TYR A 81 -16.96 -6.41 5.88
CA TYR A 81 -17.66 -7.31 6.81
C TYR A 81 -19.01 -7.76 6.29
N VAL A 82 -19.22 -9.07 6.32
CA VAL A 82 -20.51 -9.70 6.03
C VAL A 82 -21.05 -10.32 7.32
N PRO A 83 -22.30 -10.06 7.73
CA PRO A 83 -22.90 -10.66 8.92
C PRO A 83 -22.79 -12.18 8.89
N GLY A 84 -22.39 -12.76 10.03
CA GLY A 84 -22.17 -14.21 10.15
C GLY A 84 -20.80 -14.70 9.71
N CYS A 85 -19.96 -13.84 9.11
CA CYS A 85 -18.60 -14.16 8.74
C CYS A 85 -17.58 -13.58 9.75
N ALA A 86 -16.41 -14.22 9.85
CA ALA A 86 -15.28 -13.64 10.60
C ALA A 86 -14.86 -12.31 9.99
N ARG A 87 -14.43 -11.35 10.81
CA ARG A 87 -13.84 -10.10 10.34
C ARG A 87 -12.39 -10.32 9.94
N PHE A 88 -11.89 -9.48 9.05
CA PHE A 88 -10.46 -9.39 8.81
C PHE A 88 -9.73 -8.87 10.07
N ARG A 89 -8.60 -9.47 10.36
CA ARG A 89 -7.62 -8.98 11.32
C ARG A 89 -6.55 -8.26 10.53
N THR A 90 -6.38 -6.98 10.74
CA THR A 90 -5.42 -6.15 9.99
C THR A 90 -4.41 -5.52 10.92
N CYS A 91 -3.18 -5.35 10.47
CA CYS A 91 -2.13 -4.64 11.15
C CYS A 91 -1.34 -3.82 10.11
N VAL A 92 -1.30 -2.50 10.29
CA VAL A 92 -0.54 -1.62 9.40
C VAL A 92 0.79 -1.29 10.05
N LEU A 93 1.89 -1.69 9.41
CA LEU A 93 3.24 -1.55 9.95
C LEU A 93 3.75 -0.10 9.96
N SER A 94 3.10 0.79 9.23
CA SER A 94 3.41 2.23 9.22
C SER A 94 2.64 3.05 10.25
N ASP A 95 1.62 2.49 10.92
CA ASP A 95 0.74 3.26 11.81
C ASP A 95 1.36 3.50 13.19
N ASN A 96 2.23 2.59 13.66
CA ASN A 96 2.94 2.79 14.92
C ASN A 96 4.21 3.61 14.68
N THR A 97 4.07 4.93 14.74
CA THR A 97 5.17 5.86 14.51
C THR A 97 6.36 5.63 15.44
N SER A 98 6.11 5.30 16.72
CA SER A 98 7.18 5.04 17.68
C SER A 98 8.02 3.83 17.29
N THR A 99 7.38 2.73 16.93
CA THR A 99 8.07 1.51 16.48
C THR A 99 8.79 1.74 15.15
N LEU A 100 8.14 2.40 14.20
CA LEU A 100 8.73 2.73 12.90
C LEU A 100 10.01 3.56 13.06
N THR A 101 9.96 4.60 13.89
CA THR A 101 11.12 5.48 14.13
C THR A 101 12.21 4.81 14.94
N ALA A 102 11.88 3.95 15.90
CA ALA A 102 12.87 3.18 16.67
C ALA A 102 13.70 2.26 15.76
N TYR A 103 13.04 1.41 14.95
CA TYR A 103 13.77 0.58 13.97
C TYR A 103 14.59 1.41 12.99
N SER A 104 14.04 2.54 12.53
CA SER A 104 14.74 3.42 11.58
C SER A 104 15.98 4.07 12.18
N ASN A 105 15.95 4.42 13.46
CA ASN A 105 17.05 5.04 14.18
C ASN A 105 18.12 4.03 14.61
N ASP A 106 17.70 2.88 15.12
CA ASP A 106 18.59 1.92 15.77
C ASP A 106 19.20 0.93 14.78
N GLU A 107 18.50 0.63 13.69
CA GLU A 107 18.96 -0.29 12.65
C GLU A 107 19.07 0.44 11.30
N SER A 108 17.96 0.50 10.56
CA SER A 108 17.81 1.28 9.31
C SER A 108 16.34 1.38 8.94
N TYR A 109 16.00 2.35 8.08
CA TYR A 109 14.64 2.46 7.55
C TYR A 109 14.23 1.23 6.73
N ASP A 110 15.16 0.56 6.09
CA ASP A 110 14.91 -0.65 5.29
C ASP A 110 14.41 -1.80 6.17
N ARG A 111 14.80 -1.83 7.43
CA ARG A 111 14.40 -2.82 8.43
C ARG A 111 13.04 -2.52 9.09
N ALA A 112 12.54 -1.31 8.94
CA ALA A 112 11.43 -0.80 9.74
C ALA A 112 10.15 -1.64 9.66
N PHE A 113 9.81 -2.23 8.52
CA PHE A 113 8.66 -3.13 8.38
C PHE A 113 9.01 -4.58 8.72
N ARG A 114 10.14 -5.06 8.21
CA ARG A 114 10.62 -6.42 8.46
C ARG A 114 10.83 -6.67 9.95
N GLY A 115 11.50 -5.78 10.67
CA GLY A 115 11.76 -5.93 12.11
C GLY A 115 10.47 -6.04 12.94
N GLN A 116 9.42 -5.29 12.58
CA GLN A 116 8.11 -5.44 13.21
C GLN A 116 7.49 -6.82 12.92
N MET A 117 7.59 -7.31 11.69
CA MET A 117 7.05 -8.61 11.31
C MET A 117 7.75 -9.77 12.01
N GLU A 118 9.06 -9.68 12.25
CA GLU A 118 9.82 -10.71 12.97
C GLU A 118 9.26 -10.96 14.39
N GLY A 119 8.70 -9.91 15.02
CA GLY A 119 8.07 -10.03 16.35
C GLY A 119 6.57 -10.35 16.35
N LEU A 120 5.87 -10.13 15.24
CA LEU A 120 4.41 -10.17 15.19
C LEU A 120 3.85 -11.26 14.30
N ALA A 121 4.50 -11.51 13.15
CA ALA A 121 3.94 -12.37 12.12
C ALA A 121 4.09 -13.85 12.46
N THR A 122 3.08 -14.61 12.10
CA THR A 122 3.05 -16.06 12.26
C THR A 122 2.81 -16.74 10.92
N ARG A 123 3.06 -18.06 10.87
CA ARG A 123 2.86 -18.83 9.64
C ARG A 123 1.40 -18.72 9.15
N SER A 124 1.24 -18.49 7.87
CA SER A 124 -0.04 -18.31 7.17
C SER A 124 -0.69 -16.93 7.36
N ASP A 125 -0.03 -15.98 8.01
CA ASP A 125 -0.40 -14.57 7.89
C ASP A 125 -0.09 -14.06 6.47
N LEU A 126 -0.69 -12.96 6.08
CA LEU A 126 -0.54 -12.37 4.75
C LEU A 126 0.15 -11.01 4.85
N LEU A 127 1.09 -10.73 3.95
CA LEU A 127 1.65 -9.39 3.77
C LEU A 127 1.12 -8.77 2.46
N ILE A 128 0.64 -7.54 2.55
CA ILE A 128 0.32 -6.67 1.42
C ILE A 128 1.22 -5.44 1.47
N GLY A 129 2.12 -5.30 0.51
CA GLY A 129 2.98 -4.13 0.37
C GLY A 129 2.50 -3.23 -0.76
N ILE A 130 2.44 -1.92 -0.52
CA ILE A 130 2.07 -0.92 -1.51
C ILE A 130 3.30 -0.07 -1.81
N SER A 131 3.73 -0.08 -3.08
CA SER A 131 4.87 0.70 -3.55
C SER A 131 4.67 1.11 -5.00
N THR A 132 4.73 2.42 -5.28
CA THR A 132 4.60 2.95 -6.66
C THR A 132 5.79 2.58 -7.52
N SER A 133 7.00 2.55 -6.94
CA SER A 133 8.23 2.16 -7.65
C SER A 133 8.42 0.65 -7.75
N GLY A 134 7.79 -0.12 -6.85
CA GLY A 134 8.00 -1.56 -6.71
C GLY A 134 9.34 -1.98 -6.11
N ILE A 135 10.25 -1.03 -5.84
CA ILE A 135 11.63 -1.29 -5.39
C ILE A 135 12.00 -0.62 -4.06
N SER A 136 11.01 -0.10 -3.30
CA SER A 136 11.27 0.48 -1.98
C SER A 136 11.89 -0.55 -1.05
N ALA A 137 13.13 -0.34 -0.61
CA ALA A 137 13.92 -1.32 0.13
C ALA A 137 13.19 -1.84 1.39
N SER A 138 12.57 -0.96 2.16
CA SER A 138 11.76 -1.34 3.34
C SER A 138 10.61 -2.30 3.02
N VAL A 139 9.96 -2.13 1.87
CA VAL A 139 8.88 -3.01 1.41
C VAL A 139 9.46 -4.33 0.90
N VAL A 140 10.54 -4.29 0.13
CA VAL A 140 11.22 -5.48 -0.41
C VAL A 140 11.75 -6.36 0.73
N GLU A 141 12.37 -5.78 1.76
CA GLU A 141 12.85 -6.51 2.94
C GLU A 141 11.71 -7.19 3.71
N ALA A 142 10.56 -6.55 3.83
CA ALA A 142 9.37 -7.16 4.44
C ALA A 142 8.87 -8.38 3.63
N PHE A 143 8.86 -8.28 2.30
CA PHE A 143 8.52 -9.41 1.42
C PHE A 143 9.55 -10.55 1.48
N ALA A 144 10.83 -10.23 1.55
CA ALA A 144 11.89 -11.23 1.68
C ALA A 144 11.76 -12.06 2.97
N PHE A 145 11.28 -11.43 4.04
CA PHE A 145 10.97 -12.14 5.29
C PHE A 145 9.70 -13.00 5.17
N ALA A 146 8.64 -12.45 4.58
CA ALA A 146 7.33 -13.10 4.47
C ALA A 146 7.37 -14.35 3.59
#